data_35d51301f699c0b8545cbd563dc2a511
#
_entry.id   35d51301f699c0b8545cbd563dc2a511
#
_cell.length_a   1.000
_cell.length_b   1.000
_cell.length_c   1.000
_cell.angle_alpha   90.00
_cell.angle_beta   90.00
_cell.angle_gamma   90.00
#
_symmetry.space_group_name_H-M   'P 1'
#
loop_
_entity.id
_entity.type
_entity.pdbx_description
1 polymer ?
#
loop_
_entity_poly.entity_id
_entity_poly.type
_entity_poly.pdbx_seq_one_letter_code
_entity_poly.pdbx_strand_id
1 'polypeptide(L)'
;MEKKMAEIEKQINNKNSFFYRSNGYYLGFIKDGFLFDPNGIYLGWLEGKFVWDKRGFFRGVLTSIEDKNYILLEKFSILPTPRSPKTANNVAPLDPPPNIRPINLPVDIVDGFEEELK
;
A
#
# COMPACT_ATOMS: atom_id res chain seq x y z
N MET A 1 21.00 22.23 -4.81
CA MET A 1 19.57 22.01 -5.02
C MET A 1 19.23 20.55 -5.23
N GLU A 2 19.88 19.89 -6.12
CA GLU A 2 19.67 18.45 -6.35
C GLU A 2 19.91 17.64 -5.09
N LYS A 3 20.94 17.96 -4.35
CA LYS A 3 21.28 17.29 -3.11
C LYS A 3 20.19 17.43 -2.06
N LYS A 4 19.54 18.60 -2.02
CA LYS A 4 18.46 18.86 -1.09
C LYS A 4 17.19 18.10 -1.49
N MET A 5 16.90 18.02 -2.78
CA MET A 5 15.78 17.25 -3.26
C MET A 5 15.97 15.75 -3.01
N ALA A 6 17.17 15.25 -3.23
CA ALA A 6 17.49 13.86 -2.94
C ALA A 6 17.33 13.53 -1.46
N GLU A 7 17.70 14.44 -0.58
CA GLU A 7 17.52 14.26 0.84
C GLU A 7 16.05 14.26 1.24
N ILE A 8 15.25 15.11 0.62
CA ILE A 8 13.80 15.14 0.87
C ILE A 8 13.16 13.85 0.40
N GLU A 9 13.48 13.40 -0.80
CA GLU A 9 12.97 12.13 -1.31
C GLU A 9 13.41 10.96 -0.45
N LYS A 10 14.65 10.96 0.00
CA LYS A 10 15.17 9.92 0.87
C LYS A 10 14.46 9.91 2.22
N GLN A 11 14.17 11.09 2.78
CA GLN A 11 13.41 11.19 4.02
C GLN A 11 11.98 10.69 3.85
N ILE A 12 11.34 11.02 2.74
CA ILE A 12 9.99 10.53 2.45
C ILE A 12 10.01 9.01 2.32
N ASN A 13 11.01 8.46 1.61
CA ASN A 13 11.13 7.03 1.43
C ASN A 13 11.53 6.28 2.70
N ASN A 14 12.25 6.94 3.60
CA ASN A 14 12.66 6.36 4.88
C ASN A 14 11.59 6.49 5.95
N LYS A 15 10.67 7.44 5.78
CA LYS A 15 9.50 7.50 6.64
C LYS A 15 8.59 6.36 6.30
N ASN A 16 8.03 5.76 7.32
CA ASN A 16 7.05 4.72 7.12
C ASN A 16 5.86 5.31 6.40
N SER A 17 5.52 4.73 5.26
CA SER A 17 4.38 5.18 4.48
C SER A 17 3.18 4.38 4.90
N PHE A 18 2.17 5.07 5.41
CA PHE A 18 0.92 4.44 5.79
C PHE A 18 0.00 4.37 4.58
N PHE A 19 -0.83 3.35 4.54
CA PHE A 19 -1.86 3.29 3.51
C PHE A 19 -3.20 2.97 4.15
N TYR A 20 -4.26 3.40 3.46
CA TYR A 20 -5.62 3.42 4.00
C TYR A 20 -6.58 2.75 3.04
N ARG A 21 -7.69 2.29 3.58
CA ARG A 21 -8.84 1.88 2.80
C ARG A 21 -9.64 3.12 2.42
N SER A 22 -10.41 3.05 1.34
CA SER A 22 -11.21 4.19 0.89
C SER A 22 -12.20 4.69 1.95
N ASN A 23 -12.60 3.82 2.89
CA ASN A 23 -13.47 4.25 4.00
C ASN A 23 -12.72 5.05 5.08
N GLY A 24 -11.41 5.27 4.90
CA GLY A 24 -10.61 6.07 5.81
C GLY A 24 -9.88 5.29 6.89
N TYR A 25 -10.09 3.99 6.97
CA TYR A 25 -9.47 3.17 8.01
C TYR A 25 -8.02 2.86 7.64
N TYR A 26 -7.15 2.95 8.65
CA TYR A 26 -5.76 2.58 8.53
C TYR A 26 -5.63 1.09 8.17
N LEU A 27 -4.93 0.82 7.09
CA LEU A 27 -4.85 -0.52 6.54
C LEU A 27 -3.50 -1.19 6.80
N GLY A 28 -2.44 -0.41 6.88
CA GLY A 28 -1.11 -0.93 7.09
C GLY A 28 -0.03 0.07 6.72
N PHE A 29 1.19 -0.41 6.65
CA PHE A 29 2.33 0.44 6.34
C PHE A 29 3.28 -0.24 5.37
N ILE A 30 4.10 0.59 4.73
CA ILE A 30 5.09 0.15 3.75
C ILE A 30 6.48 0.42 4.33
N LYS A 31 7.32 -0.60 4.30
CA LYS A 31 8.70 -0.49 4.75
C LYS A 31 9.59 -1.26 3.79
N ASP A 32 10.59 -0.56 3.22
CA ASP A 32 11.57 -1.16 2.32
C ASP A 32 10.95 -1.91 1.13
N GLY A 33 9.82 -1.39 0.62
CA GLY A 33 9.14 -1.99 -0.53
C GLY A 33 8.23 -3.15 -0.18
N PHE A 34 8.06 -3.47 1.10
CA PHE A 34 7.15 -4.51 1.56
C PHE A 34 5.97 -3.90 2.31
N LEU A 35 4.82 -4.56 2.20
CA LEU A 35 3.59 -4.11 2.85
C LEU A 35 3.30 -4.97 4.08
N PHE A 36 2.88 -4.32 5.14
CA PHE A 36 2.53 -4.96 6.41
C PHE A 36 1.19 -4.45 6.89
N ASP A 37 0.46 -5.32 7.59
CA ASP A 37 -0.78 -4.89 8.23
C ASP A 37 -0.48 -4.06 9.49
N PRO A 38 -1.49 -3.54 10.18
CA PRO A 38 -1.24 -2.72 11.39
C PRO A 38 -0.45 -3.44 12.49
N ASN A 39 -0.45 -4.75 12.49
CA ASN A 39 0.28 -5.55 13.48
C ASN A 39 1.68 -5.93 13.03
N GLY A 40 2.11 -5.49 11.85
CA GLY A 40 3.42 -5.83 11.31
C GLY A 40 3.48 -7.16 10.59
N ILE A 41 2.34 -7.74 10.26
CA ILE A 41 2.26 -9.01 9.52
C ILE A 41 2.44 -8.71 8.04
N TYR A 42 3.33 -9.45 7.40
CA TYR A 42 3.66 -9.27 5.99
C TYR A 42 2.45 -9.57 5.09
N LEU A 43 2.14 -8.63 4.20
CA LEU A 43 1.02 -8.75 3.25
C LEU A 43 1.46 -8.98 1.82
N GLY A 44 2.56 -8.37 1.42
CA GLY A 44 3.00 -8.42 0.03
C GLY A 44 4.09 -7.39 -0.26
N TRP A 45 4.27 -7.06 -1.52
CA TRP A 45 5.39 -6.18 -1.92
C TRP A 45 4.98 -5.22 -3.03
N LEU A 46 5.84 -4.22 -3.25
CA LEU A 46 5.70 -3.26 -4.33
C LEU A 46 6.69 -3.56 -5.45
N GLU A 47 6.24 -3.42 -6.70
CA GLU A 47 7.11 -3.29 -7.88
C GLU A 47 6.70 -1.99 -8.55
N GLY A 48 7.50 -0.95 -8.37
CA GLY A 48 7.08 0.39 -8.71
C GLY A 48 5.86 0.78 -7.89
N LYS A 49 4.74 1.03 -8.55
CA LYS A 49 3.47 1.32 -7.88
C LYS A 49 2.54 0.10 -7.85
N PHE A 50 2.92 -1.00 -8.48
CA PHE A 50 2.11 -2.20 -8.51
C PHE A 50 2.24 -2.94 -7.19
N VAL A 51 1.11 -3.36 -6.64
CA VAL A 51 1.05 -4.05 -5.35
C VAL A 51 0.69 -5.50 -5.59
N TRP A 52 1.51 -6.38 -5.04
CA TRP A 52 1.35 -7.83 -5.13
C TRP A 52 1.19 -8.39 -3.73
N ASP A 53 0.27 -9.34 -3.55
CA ASP A 53 0.18 -9.99 -2.25
C ASP A 53 1.30 -11.03 -2.11
N LYS A 54 1.44 -11.59 -0.92
CA LYS A 54 2.54 -12.53 -0.63
C LYS A 54 2.51 -13.78 -1.49
N ARG A 55 1.36 -14.13 -2.08
CA ARG A 55 1.21 -15.27 -2.98
C ARG A 55 1.52 -14.92 -4.44
N GLY A 56 1.71 -13.65 -4.74
CA GLY A 56 2.04 -13.18 -6.08
C GLY A 56 0.86 -12.71 -6.91
N PHE A 57 -0.32 -12.55 -6.31
CA PHE A 57 -1.47 -12.02 -7.03
C PHE A 57 -1.48 -10.50 -6.99
N PHE A 58 -1.85 -9.90 -8.12
CA PHE A 58 -1.92 -8.44 -8.23
C PHE A 58 -3.09 -7.91 -7.41
N ARG A 59 -2.81 -6.92 -6.57
CA ARG A 59 -3.83 -6.36 -5.67
C ARG A 59 -4.22 -4.93 -6.02
N GLY A 60 -3.48 -4.27 -6.88
CA GLY A 60 -3.82 -2.93 -7.29
C GLY A 60 -2.61 -2.03 -7.44
N VAL A 61 -2.86 -0.73 -7.50
CA VAL A 61 -1.85 0.30 -7.70
C VAL A 61 -1.83 1.22 -6.48
N LEU A 62 -0.63 1.45 -5.95
CA LEU A 62 -0.45 2.40 -4.87
C LEU A 62 -0.72 3.81 -5.43
N THR A 63 -1.76 4.44 -4.91
CA THR A 63 -2.29 5.70 -5.43
C THR A 63 -2.31 6.73 -4.31
N SER A 64 -1.77 7.92 -4.57
CA SER A 64 -1.77 9.01 -3.61
C SER A 64 -2.89 9.98 -3.94
N ILE A 65 -3.76 10.24 -2.96
CA ILE A 65 -4.85 11.18 -3.06
C ILE A 65 -4.80 12.07 -1.83
N GLU A 66 -4.63 13.38 -2.02
CA GLU A 66 -4.54 14.35 -0.92
C GLU A 66 -3.54 13.94 0.17
N ASP A 67 -2.34 13.55 -0.27
CA ASP A 67 -1.22 13.15 0.59
C ASP A 67 -1.44 11.85 1.36
N LYS A 68 -2.48 11.10 1.05
CA LYS A 68 -2.74 9.78 1.65
C LYS A 68 -2.59 8.70 0.59
N ASN A 69 -2.13 7.54 0.99
CA ASN A 69 -1.91 6.43 0.07
C ASN A 69 -3.03 5.40 0.18
N TYR A 70 -3.44 4.92 -0.96
CA TYR A 70 -4.48 3.88 -1.09
C TYR A 70 -3.97 2.83 -2.07
N ILE A 71 -4.44 1.61 -1.92
CA ILE A 71 -4.17 0.56 -2.90
C ILE A 71 -5.48 0.32 -3.63
N LEU A 72 -5.52 0.74 -4.89
CA LEU A 72 -6.76 0.77 -5.67
C LEU A 72 -6.67 -0.15 -6.87
N LEU A 73 -7.77 -0.83 -7.17
CA LEU A 73 -7.87 -1.81 -8.25
C LEU A 73 -9.02 -1.46 -9.16
N GLU A 74 -8.75 -1.42 -10.47
CA GLU A 74 -9.81 -1.26 -11.47
C GLU A 74 -10.52 -2.61 -11.66
N LYS A 75 -11.83 -2.62 -11.47
CA LYS A 75 -12.64 -3.85 -11.51
C LYS A 75 -12.59 -4.58 -12.84
N PHE A 76 -12.59 -3.80 -13.92
CA PHE A 76 -12.79 -4.36 -15.26
C PHE A 76 -11.53 -4.39 -16.09
N SER A 77 -10.37 -4.06 -15.51
CA SER A 77 -9.12 -4.12 -16.26
C SER A 77 -8.58 -5.55 -16.28
N ILE A 78 -7.77 -5.82 -17.29
CA ILE A 78 -7.05 -7.10 -17.37
C ILE A 78 -5.92 -7.05 -16.34
N LEU A 79 -5.91 -8.02 -15.44
CA LEU A 79 -4.89 -8.06 -14.38
C LEU A 79 -3.57 -8.55 -14.95
N PRO A 80 -2.43 -8.04 -14.42
CA PRO A 80 -1.13 -8.58 -14.76
C PRO A 80 -1.01 -10.06 -14.39
N THR A 81 -0.16 -10.77 -15.12
CA THR A 81 0.13 -12.17 -14.82
C THR A 81 0.67 -12.30 -13.40
N PRO A 82 0.19 -13.26 -12.61
CA PRO A 82 0.70 -13.45 -11.25
C PRO A 82 2.21 -13.64 -11.20
N ARG A 83 2.81 -13.17 -10.13
CA ARG A 83 4.23 -13.33 -9.84
C ARG A 83 4.45 -14.58 -9.02
N SER A 84 5.69 -15.04 -8.95
CA SER A 84 6.06 -16.07 -7.99
C SER A 84 5.92 -15.53 -6.57
N PRO A 85 5.45 -16.34 -5.62
CA PRO A 85 5.36 -15.89 -4.24
C PRO A 85 6.69 -15.34 -3.72
N LYS A 86 6.60 -14.32 -2.88
CA LYS A 86 7.79 -13.72 -2.27
C LYS A 86 7.54 -13.65 -0.76
N THR A 87 8.50 -14.08 0.01
CA THR A 87 8.40 -14.08 1.46
C THR A 87 9.16 -12.91 2.07
N ALA A 88 8.73 -12.50 3.24
CA ALA A 88 9.44 -11.52 4.06
C ALA A 88 9.07 -11.78 5.51
N ASN A 89 9.94 -11.37 6.42
CA ASN A 89 9.68 -11.53 7.84
C ASN A 89 8.66 -10.51 8.30
N ASN A 90 7.84 -10.89 9.26
CA ASN A 90 7.00 -9.93 9.96
C ASN A 90 7.89 -8.95 10.72
N VAL A 91 7.38 -7.76 10.98
CA VAL A 91 8.13 -6.69 11.65
C VAL A 91 7.32 -6.19 12.86
N ALA A 92 7.97 -5.42 13.70
CA ALA A 92 7.28 -4.77 14.81
C ALA A 92 6.23 -3.80 14.28
N PRO A 93 5.05 -3.74 14.91
CA PRO A 93 4.04 -2.77 14.49
C PRO A 93 4.51 -1.36 14.76
N LEU A 94 4.02 -0.43 13.95
CA LEU A 94 4.26 0.99 14.15
C LEU A 94 3.11 1.60 14.94
N ASP A 95 3.36 2.75 15.55
CA ASP A 95 2.26 3.52 16.13
C ASP A 95 1.27 3.85 15.03
N PRO A 96 0.00 3.42 15.14
CA PRO A 96 -0.94 3.63 14.06
C PRO A 96 -1.30 5.11 13.92
N PRO A 97 -1.41 5.59 12.69
CA PRO A 97 -1.97 6.91 12.47
C PRO A 97 -3.48 6.88 12.76
N PRO A 98 -4.09 8.04 13.01
CA PRO A 98 -5.54 8.07 13.15
C PRO A 98 -6.22 7.71 11.83
N ASN A 99 -7.43 7.18 11.90
CA ASN A 99 -8.25 7.02 10.73
C ASN A 99 -8.54 8.39 10.11
N ILE A 100 -8.79 8.41 8.83
CA ILE A 100 -8.99 9.63 8.08
C ILE A 100 -10.39 9.65 7.48
N ARG A 101 -10.73 10.77 6.84
CA ARG A 101 -12.03 10.93 6.21
C ARG A 101 -12.15 9.98 5.02
N PRO A 102 -13.31 9.30 4.84
CA PRO A 102 -13.53 8.45 3.67
C PRO A 102 -13.43 9.23 2.38
N ILE A 103 -13.05 8.55 1.31
CA ILE A 103 -13.09 9.12 -0.03
C ILE A 103 -14.11 8.34 -0.87
N ASN A 104 -14.65 8.99 -1.89
CA ASN A 104 -15.55 8.34 -2.82
C ASN A 104 -14.74 7.85 -4.02
N LEU A 105 -14.87 6.57 -4.33
CA LEU A 105 -14.22 5.99 -5.49
C LEU A 105 -15.24 5.92 -6.65
N PRO A 106 -14.76 6.04 -7.90
CA PRO A 106 -15.60 5.72 -9.05
C PRO A 106 -16.12 4.29 -8.93
N VAL A 107 -17.23 4.00 -9.57
CA VAL A 107 -17.91 2.71 -9.44
C VAL A 107 -17.06 1.53 -9.89
N ASP A 108 -16.09 1.78 -10.78
CA ASP A 108 -15.20 0.75 -11.32
C ASP A 108 -13.87 0.61 -10.55
N ILE A 109 -13.70 1.36 -9.47
CA ILE A 109 -12.49 1.32 -8.65
C ILE A 109 -12.84 0.77 -7.27
N VAL A 110 -12.04 -0.16 -6.77
CA VAL A 110 -12.23 -0.77 -5.45
C VAL A 110 -10.92 -0.82 -4.69
N ASP A 111 -11.03 -1.03 -3.38
CA ASP A 111 -9.85 -1.27 -2.53
C ASP A 111 -9.26 -2.65 -2.83
N GLY A 112 -7.94 -2.70 -3.04
CA GLY A 112 -7.28 -3.92 -3.48
C GLY A 112 -7.14 -5.00 -2.43
N PHE A 113 -7.11 -4.63 -1.14
CA PHE A 113 -6.92 -5.57 -0.04
C PHE A 113 -8.16 -5.73 0.84
N GLU A 114 -9.32 -5.31 0.37
CA GLU A 114 -10.50 -5.26 1.21
C GLU A 114 -10.85 -6.60 1.86
N GLU A 115 -10.74 -7.69 1.11
CA GLU A 115 -11.11 -9.02 1.61
C GLU A 115 -10.08 -9.63 2.55
N GLU A 116 -8.81 -9.29 2.36
CA GLU A 116 -7.71 -9.90 3.11
C GLU A 116 -7.61 -9.41 4.56
N LEU A 117 -8.26 -8.30 4.87
CA LEU A 117 -8.07 -7.61 6.15
C LEU A 117 -9.29 -7.68 7.07
N LYS A 118 -10.16 -8.59 6.80
CA LYS A 118 -11.32 -8.85 7.68
C LYS A 118 -10.98 -9.67 8.89
#